data_c05936dbadb48e634efcfd3537603171
#
_entry.id   c05936dbadb48e634efcfd3537603171
#
_cell.length_a   1.000
_cell.length_b   1.000
_cell.length_c   1.000
_cell.angle_alpha   90.00
_cell.angle_beta   90.00
_cell.angle_gamma   90.00
#
_symmetry.space_group_name_H-M   'P 1'
#
loop_
_entity.id
_entity.type
_entity.pdbx_description
1 polymer ?
#
loop_
_entity_poly.entity_id
_entity_poly.type
_entity_poly.pdbx_seq_one_letter_code
_entity_poly.pdbx_strand_id
1 'polypeptide(L)'
;MIPSREEWIAALVERHGEERQNAFLNATVAICGLGGLGSNIATALTRAGVGKLILIDFDKVDITNLNRQQYKMSQLGRPKTECCLENIREISPYTEAIIHTVKLTEENIPEMLGEADIICEAFDKADQKAMLVNTVLETFPDKYVLSGTGMAGFGSANTIQSRKVFGKLYLCGDEKSDVNDGIGLVASRVMVCAAHEAHMVLRLLSGETEV
;
A
#
# COMPACT_ATOMS: atom_id res chain seq x y z
N MET A 1 -8.04 27.59 -0.39
CA MET A 1 -9.31 27.09 -1.00
C MET A 1 -9.05 25.65 -1.41
N ILE A 2 -9.96 24.73 -1.11
CA ILE A 2 -9.89 23.35 -1.59
C ILE A 2 -10.55 23.33 -2.98
N PRO A 3 -9.88 22.84 -4.05
CA PRO A 3 -10.48 22.73 -5.38
C PRO A 3 -11.69 21.78 -5.36
N SER A 4 -12.57 21.86 -6.34
CA SER A 4 -13.69 20.91 -6.47
C SER A 4 -13.18 19.51 -6.86
N ARG A 5 -14.04 18.49 -6.73
CA ARG A 5 -13.73 17.12 -7.17
C ARG A 5 -13.45 17.09 -8.68
N GLU A 6 -14.22 17.83 -9.45
CA GLU A 6 -14.11 17.93 -10.90
C GLU A 6 -12.75 18.57 -11.30
N GLU A 7 -12.37 19.65 -10.64
CA GLU A 7 -11.06 20.32 -10.86
C GLU A 7 -9.90 19.37 -10.52
N TRP A 8 -10.02 18.63 -9.40
CA TRP A 8 -9.00 17.64 -9.01
C TRP A 8 -8.87 16.52 -10.06
N ILE A 9 -9.99 15.94 -10.50
CA ILE A 9 -9.99 14.88 -11.51
C ILE A 9 -9.45 15.42 -12.84
N ALA A 10 -9.85 16.61 -13.28
CA ALA A 10 -9.34 17.21 -14.51
C ALA A 10 -7.81 17.38 -14.50
N ALA A 11 -7.25 17.81 -13.36
CA ALA A 11 -5.81 17.93 -13.19
C ALA A 11 -5.07 16.58 -13.25
N LEU A 12 -5.69 15.51 -12.72
CA LEU A 12 -5.15 14.15 -12.80
C LEU A 12 -5.23 13.60 -14.22
N VAL A 13 -6.34 13.81 -14.91
CA VAL A 13 -6.53 13.40 -16.32
C VAL A 13 -5.48 14.06 -17.22
N GLU A 14 -5.17 15.34 -17.00
CA GLU A 14 -4.10 16.04 -17.75
C GLU A 14 -2.73 15.33 -17.63
N ARG A 15 -2.46 14.67 -16.49
CA ARG A 15 -1.18 13.99 -16.21
C ARG A 15 -1.16 12.52 -16.63
N HIS A 16 -2.26 11.80 -16.41
CA HIS A 16 -2.32 10.34 -16.56
C HIS A 16 -3.00 9.89 -17.85
N GLY A 17 -3.78 10.77 -18.49
CA GLY A 17 -4.73 10.44 -19.54
C GLY A 17 -6.06 9.96 -18.97
N GLU A 18 -7.13 10.12 -19.74
CA GLU A 18 -8.51 9.88 -19.30
C GLU A 18 -8.75 8.40 -18.98
N GLU A 19 -8.29 7.49 -19.84
CA GLU A 19 -8.48 6.04 -19.69
C GLU A 19 -7.88 5.52 -18.38
N ARG A 20 -6.59 5.85 -18.11
CA ARG A 20 -5.92 5.44 -16.89
C ARG A 20 -6.55 6.06 -15.64
N GLN A 21 -6.87 7.35 -15.72
CA GLN A 21 -7.47 8.02 -14.57
C GLN A 21 -8.85 7.46 -14.24
N ASN A 22 -9.64 7.09 -15.22
CA ASN A 22 -10.93 6.42 -15.01
C ASN A 22 -10.74 5.04 -14.37
N ALA A 23 -9.73 4.27 -14.78
CA ALA A 23 -9.41 3.00 -14.16
C ALA A 23 -9.03 3.18 -12.67
N PHE A 24 -8.21 4.19 -12.34
CA PHE A 24 -7.83 4.47 -10.95
C PHE A 24 -9.02 4.92 -10.09
N LEU A 25 -9.86 5.82 -10.63
CA LEU A 25 -11.04 6.34 -9.93
C LEU A 25 -12.07 5.26 -9.57
N ASN A 26 -12.18 4.23 -10.38
CA ASN A 26 -13.15 3.15 -10.19
C ASN A 26 -12.58 1.98 -9.37
N ALA A 27 -11.29 2.01 -9.03
CA ALA A 27 -10.63 0.92 -8.34
C ALA A 27 -10.76 1.00 -6.83
N THR A 28 -10.81 -0.18 -6.20
CA THR A 28 -10.70 -0.39 -4.76
C THR A 28 -9.40 -1.14 -4.46
N VAL A 29 -8.52 -0.55 -3.65
CA VAL A 29 -7.25 -1.16 -3.26
C VAL A 29 -7.21 -1.37 -1.74
N ALA A 30 -6.97 -2.59 -1.30
CA ALA A 30 -6.76 -2.90 0.10
C ALA A 30 -5.26 -2.81 0.45
N ILE A 31 -4.96 -2.19 1.59
CA ILE A 31 -3.61 -2.07 2.14
C ILE A 31 -3.61 -2.71 3.52
N CYS A 32 -2.97 -3.88 3.60
CA CYS A 32 -2.92 -4.71 4.78
C CYS A 32 -1.59 -4.46 5.52
N GLY A 33 -1.67 -3.73 6.63
CA GLY A 33 -0.53 -3.14 7.34
C GLY A 33 -0.25 -1.70 6.89
N LEU A 34 -0.20 -0.78 7.86
CA LEU A 34 0.04 0.65 7.61
C LEU A 34 1.37 1.11 8.22
N GLY A 35 2.35 0.21 8.15
CA GLY A 35 3.73 0.47 8.54
C GLY A 35 4.51 1.28 7.50
N GLY A 36 5.82 0.99 7.41
CA GLY A 36 6.72 1.67 6.46
C GLY A 36 6.30 1.53 4.99
N LEU A 37 5.87 0.35 4.57
CA LEU A 37 5.35 0.14 3.22
C LEU A 37 3.95 0.75 3.07
N GLY A 38 2.99 0.24 3.82
CA GLY A 38 1.58 0.54 3.59
C GLY A 38 1.22 2.02 3.74
N SER A 39 1.81 2.77 4.68
CA SER A 39 1.56 4.20 4.80
C SER A 39 2.09 5.01 3.60
N ASN A 40 3.22 4.58 3.02
CA ASN A 40 3.76 5.19 1.80
C ASN A 40 2.94 4.81 0.56
N ILE A 41 2.49 3.54 0.45
CA ILE A 41 1.61 3.08 -0.63
C ILE A 41 0.29 3.84 -0.60
N ALA A 42 -0.36 3.95 0.58
CA ALA A 42 -1.59 4.71 0.74
C ALA A 42 -1.46 6.16 0.26
N THR A 43 -0.37 6.83 0.65
CA THR A 43 -0.04 8.17 0.20
C THR A 43 0.12 8.26 -1.32
N ALA A 44 0.86 7.34 -1.93
CA ALA A 44 1.11 7.31 -3.37
C ALA A 44 -0.18 7.08 -4.17
N LEU A 45 -0.99 6.09 -3.78
CA LEU A 45 -2.26 5.76 -4.45
C LEU A 45 -3.29 6.89 -4.32
N THR A 46 -3.36 7.54 -3.15
CA THR A 46 -4.21 8.72 -2.97
C THR A 46 -3.81 9.86 -3.91
N ARG A 47 -2.51 10.13 -4.06
CA ARG A 47 -2.00 11.15 -4.99
C ARG A 47 -2.25 10.82 -6.44
N ALA A 48 -2.26 9.53 -6.79
CA ALA A 48 -2.61 9.07 -8.14
C ALA A 48 -4.12 9.12 -8.41
N GLY A 49 -4.94 9.37 -7.41
CA GLY A 49 -6.40 9.46 -7.55
C GLY A 49 -7.11 8.10 -7.59
N VAL A 50 -6.59 7.10 -6.88
CA VAL A 50 -7.34 5.85 -6.65
C VAL A 50 -8.62 6.18 -5.88
N GLY A 51 -9.75 5.67 -6.37
CA GLY A 51 -11.07 6.07 -5.88
C GLY A 51 -11.37 5.60 -4.47
N LYS A 52 -10.99 4.35 -4.13
CA LYS A 52 -11.28 3.76 -2.83
C LYS A 52 -10.09 2.99 -2.26
N LEU A 53 -9.81 3.21 -0.99
CA LEU A 53 -8.80 2.48 -0.23
C LEU A 53 -9.44 1.76 0.97
N ILE A 54 -9.06 0.52 1.21
CA ILE A 54 -9.38 -0.24 2.43
C ILE A 54 -8.08 -0.31 3.25
N LEU A 55 -8.07 0.33 4.41
CA LEU A 55 -6.89 0.52 5.25
C LEU A 55 -7.01 -0.34 6.51
N ILE A 56 -6.12 -1.32 6.65
CA ILE A 56 -6.20 -2.31 7.73
C ILE A 56 -4.91 -2.34 8.52
N ASP A 57 -5.00 -2.06 9.82
CA ASP A 57 -3.89 -2.18 10.78
C ASP A 57 -4.47 -2.20 12.20
N PHE A 58 -3.84 -2.87 13.14
CA PHE A 58 -4.28 -2.92 14.55
C PHE A 58 -3.38 -2.11 15.49
N ASP A 59 -2.24 -1.62 14.99
CA ASP A 59 -1.25 -0.90 15.77
C ASP A 59 -1.58 0.57 15.99
N LYS A 60 -0.86 1.16 16.94
CA LYS A 60 -0.78 2.58 17.16
C LYS A 60 0.54 3.16 16.62
N VAL A 61 0.53 4.46 16.35
CA VAL A 61 1.75 5.17 15.95
C VAL A 61 2.72 5.23 17.12
N ASP A 62 3.95 4.76 16.90
CA ASP A 62 5.03 4.78 17.87
C ASP A 62 6.18 5.67 17.38
N ILE A 63 6.98 6.23 18.31
CA ILE A 63 8.09 7.11 17.95
C ILE A 63 9.13 6.44 17.07
N THR A 64 9.34 5.12 17.23
CA THR A 64 10.25 4.33 16.41
C THR A 64 9.75 4.13 14.98
N ASN A 65 8.49 4.45 14.72
CA ASN A 65 7.88 4.36 13.39
C ASN A 65 8.13 5.60 12.53
N LEU A 66 8.32 6.76 13.15
CA LEU A 66 8.37 8.06 12.48
C LEU A 66 9.57 8.21 11.53
N ASN A 67 10.58 7.37 11.69
CA ASN A 67 11.75 7.37 10.80
C ASN A 67 11.44 6.93 9.35
N ARG A 68 10.28 6.24 9.11
CA ARG A 68 9.97 5.68 7.78
C ARG A 68 8.49 5.58 7.44
N GLN A 69 7.59 5.89 8.38
CA GLN A 69 6.14 5.84 8.19
C GLN A 69 5.58 7.25 7.99
N GLN A 70 4.49 7.38 7.26
CA GLN A 70 3.87 8.67 6.91
C GLN A 70 3.02 9.25 8.05
N TYR A 71 3.58 9.26 9.26
CA TYR A 71 2.92 9.81 10.43
C TYR A 71 3.67 11.02 10.98
N LYS A 72 2.95 11.84 11.75
CA LYS A 72 3.43 13.09 12.36
C LYS A 72 3.66 12.89 13.87
N MET A 73 4.55 13.68 14.49
CA MET A 73 4.77 13.69 15.93
C MET A 73 3.46 13.87 16.72
N SER A 74 2.52 14.68 16.21
CA SER A 74 1.22 14.91 16.81
C SER A 74 0.27 13.71 16.79
N GLN A 75 0.62 12.66 16.06
CA GLN A 75 -0.20 11.45 15.91
C GLN A 75 0.27 10.29 16.81
N LEU A 76 1.32 10.48 17.62
CA LEU A 76 1.84 9.47 18.54
C LEU A 76 0.75 8.91 19.45
N GLY A 77 0.71 7.58 19.62
CA GLY A 77 -0.22 6.86 20.47
C GLY A 77 -1.63 6.66 19.88
N ARG A 78 -1.93 7.25 18.73
CA ARG A 78 -3.23 7.10 18.05
C ARG A 78 -3.22 5.86 17.12
N PRO A 79 -4.38 5.25 16.82
CA PRO A 79 -4.47 4.16 15.85
C PRO A 79 -3.90 4.57 14.48
N LYS A 80 -3.09 3.70 13.87
CA LYS A 80 -2.49 3.96 12.53
C LYS A 80 -3.56 4.17 11.46
N THR A 81 -4.66 3.44 11.53
CA THR A 81 -5.78 3.55 10.58
C THR A 81 -6.41 4.94 10.59
N GLU A 82 -6.68 5.50 11.78
CA GLU A 82 -7.23 6.84 11.92
C GLU A 82 -6.26 7.91 11.43
N CYS A 83 -4.97 7.78 11.80
CA CYS A 83 -3.93 8.72 11.39
C CYS A 83 -3.69 8.66 9.87
N CYS A 84 -3.71 7.47 9.28
CA CYS A 84 -3.60 7.30 7.83
C CYS A 84 -4.79 7.94 7.11
N LEU A 85 -6.02 7.72 7.59
CA LEU A 85 -7.23 8.34 7.06
C LEU A 85 -7.14 9.88 7.11
N GLU A 86 -6.68 10.44 8.23
CA GLU A 86 -6.47 11.89 8.39
C GLU A 86 -5.47 12.42 7.34
N ASN A 87 -4.33 11.73 7.17
CA ASN A 87 -3.29 12.11 6.21
C ASN A 87 -3.79 12.01 4.75
N ILE A 88 -4.56 10.98 4.43
CA ILE A 88 -5.19 10.82 3.10
C ILE A 88 -6.14 11.98 2.81
N ARG A 89 -6.99 12.35 3.77
CA ARG A 89 -7.95 13.46 3.61
C ARG A 89 -7.27 14.82 3.43
N GLU A 90 -6.10 15.02 4.01
CA GLU A 90 -5.28 16.21 3.79
C GLU A 90 -4.68 16.24 2.36
N ILE A 91 -4.44 15.08 1.73
CA ILE A 91 -3.94 14.97 0.35
C ILE A 91 -5.10 15.11 -0.64
N SER A 92 -6.15 14.31 -0.46
CA SER A 92 -7.35 14.30 -1.29
C SER A 92 -8.59 13.98 -0.45
N PRO A 93 -9.51 14.93 -0.26
CA PRO A 93 -10.76 14.64 0.42
C PRO A 93 -11.72 13.79 -0.42
N TYR A 94 -11.37 13.49 -1.67
CA TYR A 94 -12.23 12.81 -2.67
C TYR A 94 -11.96 11.32 -2.76
N THR A 95 -10.86 10.82 -2.21
CA THR A 95 -10.59 9.39 -2.09
C THR A 95 -11.45 8.81 -0.97
N GLU A 96 -12.30 7.85 -1.29
CA GLU A 96 -13.02 7.08 -0.27
C GLU A 96 -12.04 6.20 0.48
N ALA A 97 -12.13 6.18 1.81
CA ALA A 97 -11.29 5.30 2.62
C ALA A 97 -12.12 4.64 3.72
N ILE A 98 -12.10 3.30 3.72
CA ILE A 98 -12.66 2.46 4.78
C ILE A 98 -11.51 2.03 5.68
N ILE A 99 -11.68 2.15 6.99
CA ILE A 99 -10.65 1.77 7.97
C ILE A 99 -11.13 0.58 8.81
N HIS A 100 -10.24 -0.39 9.02
CA HIS A 100 -10.45 -1.52 9.93
C HIS A 100 -9.29 -1.58 10.93
N THR A 101 -9.55 -1.21 12.20
CA THR A 101 -8.55 -1.27 13.27
C THR A 101 -8.61 -2.67 13.91
N VAL A 102 -8.20 -3.67 13.14
CA VAL A 102 -8.26 -5.09 13.50
C VAL A 102 -7.02 -5.84 13.03
N LYS A 103 -6.70 -6.94 13.68
CA LYS A 103 -5.71 -7.90 13.20
C LYS A 103 -6.38 -8.82 12.16
N LEU A 104 -5.77 -8.95 10.97
CA LEU A 104 -6.24 -9.90 9.97
C LEU A 104 -5.92 -11.34 10.38
N THR A 105 -6.88 -12.21 10.11
CA THR A 105 -6.82 -13.66 10.29
C THR A 105 -7.44 -14.33 9.07
N GLU A 106 -7.21 -15.63 8.89
CA GLU A 106 -7.81 -16.40 7.80
C GLU A 106 -9.34 -16.28 7.78
N GLU A 107 -9.98 -16.20 8.98
CA GLU A 107 -11.43 -16.13 9.08
C GLU A 107 -12.01 -14.78 8.65
N ASN A 108 -11.32 -13.65 8.91
CA ASN A 108 -11.88 -12.33 8.63
C ASN A 108 -11.44 -11.74 7.27
N ILE A 109 -10.38 -12.27 6.65
CA ILE A 109 -9.90 -11.85 5.32
C ILE A 109 -11.00 -11.85 4.26
N PRO A 110 -11.87 -12.90 4.13
CA PRO A 110 -12.90 -12.90 3.10
C PRO A 110 -13.88 -11.73 3.20
N GLU A 111 -14.27 -11.36 4.42
CA GLU A 111 -15.17 -10.22 4.65
C GLU A 111 -14.46 -8.88 4.40
N MET A 112 -13.23 -8.72 4.92
CA MET A 112 -12.51 -7.45 4.88
C MET A 112 -11.99 -7.09 3.49
N LEU A 113 -11.62 -8.09 2.67
CA LEU A 113 -10.96 -7.89 1.38
C LEU A 113 -11.85 -8.20 0.16
N GLY A 114 -13.09 -8.62 0.39
CA GLY A 114 -14.00 -9.04 -0.69
C GLY A 114 -14.26 -7.98 -1.76
N GLU A 115 -14.26 -6.70 -1.40
CA GLU A 115 -14.49 -5.59 -2.33
C GLU A 115 -13.23 -5.09 -3.06
N ALA A 116 -12.03 -5.48 -2.62
CA ALA A 116 -10.80 -4.98 -3.21
C ALA A 116 -10.52 -5.63 -4.57
N ASP A 117 -10.07 -4.85 -5.54
CA ASP A 117 -9.55 -5.34 -6.82
C ASP A 117 -8.11 -5.83 -6.69
N ILE A 118 -7.32 -5.11 -5.89
CA ILE A 118 -5.90 -5.38 -5.62
C ILE A 118 -5.64 -5.33 -4.12
N ILE A 119 -4.81 -6.27 -3.64
CA ILE A 119 -4.41 -6.35 -2.24
C ILE A 119 -2.90 -6.09 -2.13
N CYS A 120 -2.52 -5.07 -1.34
CA CYS A 120 -1.14 -4.79 -0.95
C CYS A 120 -0.88 -5.41 0.43
N GLU A 121 -0.01 -6.40 0.48
CA GLU A 121 0.48 -7.01 1.70
C GLU A 121 1.71 -6.22 2.19
N ALA A 122 1.60 -5.58 3.35
CA ALA A 122 2.61 -4.67 3.91
C ALA A 122 2.96 -4.97 5.39
N PHE A 123 2.83 -6.23 5.81
CA PHE A 123 3.20 -6.66 7.16
C PHE A 123 4.72 -6.77 7.32
N ASP A 124 5.17 -6.82 8.56
CA ASP A 124 6.59 -6.98 8.93
C ASP A 124 6.96 -8.42 9.30
N LYS A 125 5.97 -9.26 9.68
CA LYS A 125 6.19 -10.64 10.13
C LYS A 125 5.98 -11.63 9.01
N ALA A 126 6.95 -12.51 8.78
CA ALA A 126 6.93 -13.50 7.70
C ALA A 126 5.74 -14.46 7.77
N ASP A 127 5.34 -14.89 8.99
CA ASP A 127 4.17 -15.75 9.19
C ASP A 127 2.86 -15.05 8.82
N GLN A 128 2.72 -13.77 9.16
CA GLN A 128 1.53 -12.97 8.81
C GLN A 128 1.48 -12.67 7.30
N LYS A 129 2.63 -12.40 6.67
CA LYS A 129 2.74 -12.27 5.20
C LYS A 129 2.28 -13.55 4.51
N ALA A 130 2.81 -14.70 4.91
CA ALA A 130 2.46 -15.99 4.32
C ALA A 130 0.97 -16.31 4.51
N MET A 131 0.43 -16.09 5.71
CA MET A 131 -0.99 -16.27 6.01
C MET A 131 -1.86 -15.43 5.08
N LEU A 132 -1.61 -14.11 4.98
CA LEU A 132 -2.40 -13.23 4.14
C LEU A 132 -2.34 -13.63 2.66
N VAL A 133 -1.12 -13.81 2.13
CA VAL A 133 -0.91 -14.15 0.71
C VAL A 133 -1.61 -15.46 0.36
N ASN A 134 -1.42 -16.51 1.16
CA ASN A 134 -2.02 -17.82 0.90
C ASN A 134 -3.55 -17.74 0.97
N THR A 135 -4.10 -17.13 2.02
CA THR A 135 -5.56 -17.01 2.17
C THR A 135 -6.20 -16.23 1.03
N VAL A 136 -5.55 -15.12 0.59
CA VAL A 136 -6.08 -14.32 -0.53
C VAL A 136 -6.03 -15.10 -1.83
N LEU A 137 -4.92 -15.79 -2.14
CA LEU A 137 -4.79 -16.56 -3.38
C LEU A 137 -5.76 -17.75 -3.44
N GLU A 138 -6.06 -18.37 -2.30
CA GLU A 138 -7.04 -19.46 -2.20
C GLU A 138 -8.49 -18.96 -2.29
N THR A 139 -8.80 -17.84 -1.62
CA THR A 139 -10.16 -17.30 -1.54
C THR A 139 -10.55 -16.50 -2.78
N PHE A 140 -9.59 -15.76 -3.36
CA PHE A 140 -9.81 -14.81 -4.44
C PHE A 140 -8.80 -15.02 -5.58
N PRO A 141 -8.88 -16.10 -6.34
CA PRO A 141 -7.88 -16.46 -7.35
C PRO A 141 -7.74 -15.42 -8.48
N ASP A 142 -8.74 -14.57 -8.67
CA ASP A 142 -8.75 -13.54 -9.71
C ASP A 142 -8.22 -12.18 -9.24
N LYS A 143 -7.92 -12.00 -7.95
CA LYS A 143 -7.40 -10.73 -7.42
C LYS A 143 -5.87 -10.71 -7.47
N TYR A 144 -5.33 -9.53 -7.74
CA TYR A 144 -3.89 -9.29 -7.66
C TYR A 144 -3.44 -9.12 -6.20
N VAL A 145 -2.29 -9.71 -5.88
CA VAL A 145 -1.60 -9.54 -4.60
C VAL A 145 -0.21 -9.00 -4.85
N LEU A 146 0.13 -7.91 -4.19
CA LEU A 146 1.49 -7.37 -4.14
C LEU A 146 2.02 -7.52 -2.73
N SER A 147 3.28 -7.92 -2.59
CA SER A 147 3.91 -8.13 -1.29
C SER A 147 5.33 -7.58 -1.28
N GLY A 148 5.66 -6.80 -0.26
CA GLY A 148 7.00 -6.26 -0.07
C GLY A 148 7.95 -7.27 0.58
N THR A 149 9.17 -7.43 0.05
CA THR A 149 10.16 -8.35 0.59
C THR A 149 11.59 -7.86 0.38
N GLY A 150 12.37 -7.77 1.45
CA GLY A 150 13.76 -7.30 1.39
C GLY A 150 13.89 -5.81 1.06
N MET A 151 13.90 -4.97 2.09
CA MET A 151 14.09 -3.51 1.96
C MET A 151 14.90 -2.93 3.13
N ALA A 152 15.44 -3.80 3.99
CA ALA A 152 16.24 -3.37 5.12
C ALA A 152 17.63 -2.91 4.70
N GLY A 153 18.35 -2.29 5.64
CA GLY A 153 19.74 -1.90 5.47
C GLY A 153 19.95 -0.62 4.67
N PHE A 154 21.21 -0.38 4.32
CA PHE A 154 21.69 0.82 3.63
C PHE A 154 22.34 0.50 2.27
N GLY A 155 21.98 -0.67 1.69
CA GLY A 155 22.45 -1.08 0.38
C GLY A 155 21.89 -0.23 -0.76
N SER A 156 22.38 -0.47 -1.97
CA SER A 156 21.93 0.26 -3.15
C SER A 156 20.41 0.14 -3.35
N ALA A 157 19.73 1.26 -3.57
CA ALA A 157 18.31 1.28 -3.91
C ALA A 157 18.01 0.59 -5.26
N ASN A 158 19.00 0.49 -6.17
CA ASN A 158 18.86 -0.19 -7.45
C ASN A 158 18.65 -1.71 -7.34
N THR A 159 18.82 -2.29 -6.16
CA THR A 159 18.51 -3.72 -5.92
C THR A 159 17.04 -3.97 -5.65
N ILE A 160 16.26 -2.93 -5.35
CA ILE A 160 14.81 -3.02 -5.19
C ILE A 160 14.18 -3.15 -6.56
N GLN A 161 13.44 -4.22 -6.76
CA GLN A 161 12.78 -4.52 -8.04
C GLN A 161 11.37 -5.05 -7.82
N SER A 162 10.53 -4.92 -8.84
CA SER A 162 9.26 -5.64 -8.90
C SER A 162 9.44 -6.92 -9.71
N ARG A 163 8.78 -7.99 -9.29
CA ARG A 163 8.82 -9.28 -9.99
C ARG A 163 7.47 -9.98 -9.92
N LYS A 164 7.00 -10.47 -11.06
CA LYS A 164 5.87 -11.40 -11.11
C LYS A 164 6.35 -12.80 -10.68
N VAL A 165 5.68 -13.42 -9.71
CA VAL A 165 6.06 -14.74 -9.18
C VAL A 165 5.32 -15.82 -9.92
N PHE A 166 4.01 -15.85 -9.78
CA PHE A 166 3.10 -16.72 -10.54
C PHE A 166 1.68 -16.13 -10.48
N GLY A 167 0.84 -16.51 -11.44
CA GLY A 167 -0.57 -16.11 -11.46
C GLY A 167 -0.76 -14.60 -11.27
N LYS A 168 -1.32 -14.22 -10.14
CA LYS A 168 -1.65 -12.86 -9.74
C LYS A 168 -0.74 -12.30 -8.62
N LEU A 169 0.32 -13.01 -8.24
CA LEU A 169 1.25 -12.61 -7.18
C LEU A 169 2.47 -11.87 -7.74
N TYR A 170 2.74 -10.70 -7.17
CA TYR A 170 3.91 -9.87 -7.44
C TYR A 170 4.68 -9.59 -6.14
N LEU A 171 6.01 -9.60 -6.22
CA LEU A 171 6.90 -9.20 -5.13
C LEU A 171 7.63 -7.90 -5.48
N CYS A 172 7.82 -7.04 -4.47
CA CYS A 172 8.58 -5.80 -4.57
C CYS A 172 9.64 -5.76 -3.48
N GLY A 173 10.91 -5.66 -3.86
CA GLY A 173 12.03 -5.65 -2.92
C GLY A 173 13.30 -6.22 -3.51
N ASP A 174 14.33 -6.47 -2.67
CA ASP A 174 15.57 -7.14 -3.08
C ASP A 174 15.59 -8.64 -2.74
N GLU A 175 14.58 -9.13 -2.04
CA GLU A 175 14.40 -10.54 -1.63
C GLU A 175 15.56 -11.12 -0.78
N LYS A 176 16.42 -10.28 -0.23
CA LYS A 176 17.65 -10.69 0.46
C LYS A 176 17.86 -10.01 1.80
N SER A 177 17.63 -8.68 1.87
CA SER A 177 17.94 -7.92 3.08
C SER A 177 16.93 -8.20 4.19
N ASP A 178 17.46 -8.43 5.39
CA ASP A 178 16.67 -8.66 6.60
C ASP A 178 16.95 -7.55 7.64
N VAL A 179 15.96 -7.26 8.48
CA VAL A 179 16.09 -6.27 9.57
C VAL A 179 17.11 -6.67 10.63
N ASN A 180 17.44 -7.96 10.70
CA ASN A 180 18.42 -8.52 11.63
C ASN A 180 19.87 -8.46 11.12
N ASP A 181 20.11 -8.05 9.87
CA ASP A 181 21.43 -8.01 9.23
C ASP A 181 22.27 -6.77 9.63
N GLY A 182 21.87 -6.03 10.67
CA GLY A 182 22.61 -4.88 11.22
C GLY A 182 21.82 -3.59 11.15
N ILE A 183 21.87 -2.84 10.04
CA ILE A 183 21.08 -1.61 9.88
C ILE A 183 19.65 -2.00 9.53
N GLY A 184 18.70 -1.60 10.38
CA GLY A 184 17.28 -1.88 10.19
C GLY A 184 16.66 -1.12 9.00
N LEU A 185 15.42 -0.68 9.15
CA LEU A 185 14.67 0.00 8.07
C LEU A 185 15.02 1.49 7.97
N VAL A 186 15.44 1.92 6.79
CA VAL A 186 15.79 3.32 6.47
C VAL A 186 14.73 3.92 5.56
N ALA A 187 14.26 5.13 5.88
CA ALA A 187 13.14 5.79 5.21
C ALA A 187 13.21 5.71 3.68
N SER A 188 14.31 6.20 3.08
CA SER A 188 14.45 6.29 1.62
C SER A 188 14.38 4.93 0.93
N ARG A 189 14.99 3.90 1.51
CA ARG A 189 14.97 2.55 0.93
C ARG A 189 13.58 1.89 1.04
N VAL A 190 12.90 2.09 2.17
CA VAL A 190 11.50 1.66 2.37
C VAL A 190 10.58 2.39 1.38
N MET A 191 10.79 3.70 1.18
CA MET A 191 10.00 4.48 0.20
C MET A 191 10.21 4.00 -1.23
N VAL A 192 11.42 3.62 -1.63
CA VAL A 192 11.67 3.04 -2.96
C VAL A 192 10.89 1.75 -3.14
N CYS A 193 10.92 0.84 -2.15
CA CYS A 193 10.15 -0.39 -2.20
C CYS A 193 8.64 -0.12 -2.29
N ALA A 194 8.13 0.78 -1.45
CA ALA A 194 6.72 1.19 -1.48
C ALA A 194 6.32 1.85 -2.81
N ALA A 195 7.22 2.61 -3.42
CA ALA A 195 7.00 3.21 -4.73
C ALA A 195 6.92 2.17 -5.84
N HIS A 196 7.78 1.15 -5.82
CA HIS A 196 7.67 0.00 -6.72
C HIS A 196 6.32 -0.70 -6.60
N GLU A 197 5.88 -0.96 -5.37
CA GLU A 197 4.61 -1.62 -5.11
C GLU A 197 3.42 -0.75 -5.56
N ALA A 198 3.39 0.52 -5.16
CA ALA A 198 2.33 1.45 -5.57
C ALA A 198 2.28 1.64 -7.08
N HIS A 199 3.44 1.74 -7.76
CA HIS A 199 3.50 1.88 -9.21
C HIS A 199 2.99 0.61 -9.91
N MET A 200 3.33 -0.58 -9.39
CA MET A 200 2.82 -1.83 -9.94
C MET A 200 1.30 -1.95 -9.77
N VAL A 201 0.73 -1.48 -8.65
CA VAL A 201 -0.73 -1.35 -8.49
C VAL A 201 -1.33 -0.54 -9.63
N LEU A 202 -0.80 0.65 -9.90
CA LEU A 202 -1.31 1.53 -10.97
C LEU A 202 -1.18 0.90 -12.36
N ARG A 203 -0.10 0.18 -12.63
CA ARG A 203 0.09 -0.58 -13.88
C ARG A 203 -0.99 -1.66 -14.04
N LEU A 204 -1.20 -2.46 -13.01
CA LEU A 204 -2.22 -3.52 -13.01
C LEU A 204 -3.64 -2.96 -13.21
N LEU A 205 -3.97 -1.84 -12.58
CA LEU A 205 -5.25 -1.14 -12.79
C LEU A 205 -5.40 -0.63 -14.23
N SER A 206 -4.29 -0.32 -14.90
CA SER A 206 -4.27 0.07 -16.32
C SER A 206 -4.23 -1.14 -17.28
N GLY A 207 -4.32 -2.37 -16.79
CA GLY A 207 -4.24 -3.58 -17.59
C GLY A 207 -2.82 -4.01 -17.97
N GLU A 208 -1.78 -3.35 -17.46
CA GLU A 208 -0.38 -3.64 -17.73
C GLU A 208 0.15 -4.65 -16.70
N THR A 209 0.42 -5.89 -17.13
CA THR A 209 0.81 -7.00 -16.24
C THR A 209 2.31 -7.31 -16.21
N GLU A 210 3.08 -6.69 -17.10
CA GLU A 210 4.54 -6.79 -17.07
C GLU A 210 5.12 -5.83 -16.01
N VAL A 211 6.28 -6.19 -15.42
CA VAL A 211 6.97 -5.41 -14.38
C VAL A 211 7.95 -4.41 -14.97
#